data_5d299648a75a83751128e52d4b090756
#
_entry.id   5d299648a75a83751128e52d4b090756
#
_cell.length_a   1.000
_cell.length_b   1.000
_cell.length_c   1.000
_cell.angle_alpha   90.00
_cell.angle_beta   90.00
_cell.angle_gamma   90.00
#
_symmetry.space_group_name_H-M   'P 1'
#
loop_
_entity.id
_entity.type
_entity.pdbx_description
1 polymer ?
#
loop_
_entity_poly.entity_id
_entity_poly.type
_entity_poly.pdbx_seq_one_letter_code
_entity_poly.pdbx_strand_id
1 'polypeptide(L)'
;FSYIESELTAIEEVLPSRSEAEYGRVSQAAAYTLLAKLYLNAKVYTGTERYTDCITYCKKVIAQGYTLEPEYAKLFNADNHKRTNEIILPLTVDAEHTVSWGATTYIICGEVSNTSDYQKPEAYGVTQGWGMFRIRGEVPALFETADGRAMFFTEGQSQYLDVIDDQSNGYFVEQWTNLTDAG
;
A
#
# COMPACT_ATOMS: atom_id res chain seq x y z
N PHE A 1 8.59 23.57 -4.61
CA PHE A 1 7.21 23.69 -4.15
C PHE A 1 6.35 24.41 -5.19
N SER A 2 6.59 25.71 -5.45
CA SER A 2 5.75 26.54 -6.32
C SER A 2 5.60 26.02 -7.74
N TYR A 3 6.65 25.39 -8.32
CA TYR A 3 6.57 24.76 -9.63
C TYR A 3 5.57 23.60 -9.64
N ILE A 4 5.66 22.68 -8.65
CA ILE A 4 4.73 21.54 -8.54
C ILE A 4 3.29 22.05 -8.32
N GLU A 5 3.12 23.06 -7.48
CA GLU A 5 1.83 23.69 -7.23
C GLU A 5 1.22 24.23 -8.53
N SER A 6 1.99 25.04 -9.28
CA SER A 6 1.51 25.64 -10.53
C SER A 6 1.13 24.62 -11.60
N GLU A 7 1.94 23.57 -11.76
CA GLU A 7 1.64 22.50 -12.73
C GLU A 7 0.36 21.74 -12.35
N LEU A 8 0.23 21.33 -11.09
CA LEU A 8 -0.96 20.59 -10.64
C LEU A 8 -2.24 21.43 -10.69
N THR A 9 -2.18 22.71 -10.31
CA THR A 9 -3.35 23.60 -10.39
C THR A 9 -3.74 23.92 -11.84
N ALA A 10 -2.79 23.94 -12.76
CA ALA A 10 -3.08 24.17 -14.18
C ALA A 10 -3.84 23.00 -14.84
N ILE A 11 -3.68 21.77 -14.34
CA ILE A 11 -4.28 20.58 -14.94
C ILE A 11 -5.48 20.04 -14.17
N GLU A 12 -5.69 20.43 -12.90
CA GLU A 12 -6.68 19.82 -12.00
C GLU A 12 -8.11 19.82 -12.56
N GLU A 13 -8.51 20.87 -13.30
CA GLU A 13 -9.85 20.97 -13.88
C GLU A 13 -9.91 20.42 -15.33
N VAL A 14 -8.76 20.12 -15.94
CA VAL A 14 -8.66 19.55 -17.31
C VAL A 14 -8.69 18.02 -17.26
N LEU A 15 -8.24 17.44 -16.17
CA LEU A 15 -8.25 16.00 -15.97
C LEU A 15 -9.67 15.46 -15.86
N PRO A 16 -9.93 14.21 -16.30
CA PRO A 16 -11.23 13.57 -16.15
C PRO A 16 -11.58 13.38 -14.68
N SER A 17 -12.88 13.47 -14.36
CA SER A 17 -13.40 13.09 -13.05
C SER A 17 -13.21 11.58 -12.81
N ARG A 18 -13.44 11.12 -11.57
CA ARG A 18 -13.39 9.68 -11.24
C ARG A 18 -14.26 8.81 -12.15
N SER A 19 -15.46 9.27 -12.47
CA SER A 19 -16.43 8.50 -13.28
C SER A 19 -16.09 8.46 -14.78
N GLU A 20 -15.22 9.37 -15.24
CA GLU A 20 -14.82 9.48 -16.64
C GLU A 20 -13.41 8.91 -16.86
N ALA A 21 -12.61 8.78 -15.80
CA ALA A 21 -11.25 8.30 -15.90
C ALA A 21 -11.20 6.79 -16.20
N GLU A 22 -10.39 6.41 -17.17
CA GLU A 22 -10.04 5.02 -17.42
C GLU A 22 -9.14 4.50 -16.29
N TYR A 23 -9.32 3.23 -15.90
CA TYR A 23 -8.50 2.59 -14.87
C TYR A 23 -6.99 2.67 -15.19
N GLY A 24 -6.20 3.07 -14.20
CA GLY A 24 -4.75 3.30 -14.38
C GLY A 24 -4.38 4.65 -14.99
N ARG A 25 -5.35 5.48 -15.37
CA ARG A 25 -5.13 6.84 -15.86
C ARG A 25 -5.26 7.87 -14.73
N VAL A 26 -4.55 8.96 -14.88
CA VAL A 26 -4.60 10.08 -13.92
C VAL A 26 -5.96 10.76 -14.00
N SER A 27 -6.57 11.01 -12.84
CA SER A 27 -7.84 11.69 -12.69
C SER A 27 -7.69 12.98 -11.87
N GLN A 28 -8.74 13.80 -11.79
CA GLN A 28 -8.81 14.95 -10.88
C GLN A 28 -8.50 14.56 -9.44
N ALA A 29 -9.00 13.41 -8.97
CA ALA A 29 -8.75 12.93 -7.61
C ALA A 29 -7.25 12.70 -7.33
N ALA A 30 -6.50 12.22 -8.31
CA ALA A 30 -5.04 12.05 -8.17
C ALA A 30 -4.34 13.42 -8.03
N ALA A 31 -4.69 14.41 -8.86
CA ALA A 31 -4.15 15.77 -8.75
C ALA A 31 -4.50 16.42 -7.40
N TYR A 32 -5.77 16.30 -6.97
CA TYR A 32 -6.22 16.81 -5.67
C TYR A 32 -5.48 16.15 -4.50
N THR A 33 -5.25 14.85 -4.57
CA THR A 33 -4.49 14.13 -3.54
C THR A 33 -3.04 14.60 -3.46
N LEU A 34 -2.39 14.81 -4.61
CA LEU A 34 -1.03 15.34 -4.66
C LEU A 34 -0.96 16.76 -4.11
N LEU A 35 -1.91 17.64 -4.44
CA LEU A 35 -2.01 18.99 -3.88
C LEU A 35 -2.25 18.98 -2.36
N ALA A 36 -3.13 18.08 -1.87
CA ALA A 36 -3.34 17.91 -0.44
C ALA A 36 -2.04 17.52 0.29
N LYS A 37 -1.28 16.56 -0.27
CA LYS A 37 0.02 16.14 0.27
C LYS A 37 1.06 17.27 0.22
N LEU A 38 1.09 18.01 -0.87
CA LEU A 38 1.98 19.18 -1.03
C LEU A 38 1.71 20.24 0.05
N TYR A 39 0.44 20.60 0.25
CA TYR A 39 0.04 21.61 1.24
C TYR A 39 0.21 21.13 2.69
N LEU A 40 -0.02 19.86 2.97
CA LEU A 40 0.23 19.29 4.30
C LEU A 40 1.70 19.48 4.72
N ASN A 41 2.62 19.34 3.78
CA ASN A 41 4.05 19.44 4.02
C ASN A 41 4.63 20.83 3.71
N ALA A 42 3.81 21.80 3.36
CA ALA A 42 4.26 23.15 2.94
C ALA A 42 5.18 23.82 3.96
N LYS A 43 4.88 23.70 5.25
CA LYS A 43 5.70 24.28 6.32
C LYS A 43 7.13 23.75 6.30
N VAL A 44 7.33 22.48 6.04
CA VAL A 44 8.66 21.85 5.97
C VAL A 44 9.48 22.41 4.81
N TYR A 45 8.85 22.63 3.65
CA TYR A 45 9.54 23.05 2.43
C TYR A 45 9.67 24.54 2.26
N THR A 46 8.73 25.32 2.80
CA THR A 46 8.62 26.77 2.55
C THR A 46 8.72 27.62 3.83
N GLY A 47 8.65 27.01 5.00
CA GLY A 47 8.52 27.67 6.29
C GLY A 47 7.11 28.20 6.59
N THR A 48 6.16 28.09 5.64
CA THR A 48 4.79 28.60 5.77
C THR A 48 3.75 27.49 5.76
N GLU A 49 2.82 27.52 6.70
CA GLU A 49 1.73 26.55 6.82
C GLU A 49 0.66 26.78 5.74
N ARG A 50 0.16 25.68 5.14
CA ARG A 50 -0.89 25.67 4.15
C ARG A 50 -1.99 24.63 4.48
N TYR A 51 -2.30 24.44 5.76
CA TYR A 51 -3.25 23.39 6.20
C TYR A 51 -4.69 23.64 5.73
N THR A 52 -5.10 24.91 5.58
CA THR A 52 -6.43 25.23 5.03
C THR A 52 -6.57 24.77 3.58
N ASP A 53 -5.52 24.94 2.78
CA ASP A 53 -5.49 24.46 1.40
C ASP A 53 -5.51 22.93 1.37
N CYS A 54 -4.72 22.27 2.24
CA CYS A 54 -4.75 20.84 2.40
C CYS A 54 -6.18 20.32 2.67
N ILE A 55 -6.90 20.90 3.64
CA ILE A 55 -8.27 20.54 3.97
C ILE A 55 -9.21 20.73 2.78
N THR A 56 -9.04 21.80 2.02
CA THR A 56 -9.84 22.10 0.83
C THR A 56 -9.67 20.99 -0.22
N TYR A 57 -8.44 20.57 -0.50
CA TYR A 57 -8.18 19.52 -1.47
C TYR A 57 -8.58 18.12 -0.97
N CYS A 58 -8.44 17.82 0.33
CA CYS A 58 -9.01 16.61 0.91
C CYS A 58 -10.53 16.53 0.70
N LYS A 59 -11.25 17.65 0.89
CA LYS A 59 -12.71 17.69 0.62
C LYS A 59 -13.04 17.48 -0.85
N LYS A 60 -12.23 18.02 -1.80
CA LYS A 60 -12.38 17.74 -3.23
C LYS A 60 -12.23 16.24 -3.54
N VAL A 61 -11.26 15.55 -2.94
CA VAL A 61 -11.09 14.08 -3.11
C VAL A 61 -12.30 13.32 -2.56
N ILE A 62 -12.75 13.65 -1.35
CA ILE A 62 -13.92 13.00 -0.72
C ILE A 62 -15.17 13.18 -1.59
N ALA A 63 -15.36 14.37 -2.18
CA ALA A 63 -16.49 14.67 -3.07
C ALA A 63 -16.50 13.85 -4.37
N GLN A 64 -15.37 13.23 -4.75
CA GLN A 64 -15.32 12.26 -5.87
C GLN A 64 -15.97 10.90 -5.54
N GLY A 65 -16.41 10.69 -4.30
CA GLY A 65 -17.17 9.52 -3.90
C GLY A 65 -16.34 8.25 -3.67
N TYR A 66 -15.07 8.37 -3.34
CA TYR A 66 -14.28 7.22 -2.88
C TYR A 66 -14.74 6.74 -1.51
N THR A 67 -14.67 5.44 -1.30
CA THR A 67 -15.02 4.78 -0.04
C THR A 67 -13.93 3.77 0.32
N LEU A 68 -13.68 3.58 1.62
CA LEU A 68 -12.72 2.58 2.08
C LEU A 68 -13.21 1.16 1.77
N GLU A 69 -12.29 0.27 1.46
CA GLU A 69 -12.56 -1.16 1.32
C GLU A 69 -12.87 -1.75 2.71
N PRO A 70 -14.05 -2.37 2.90
CA PRO A 70 -14.42 -2.93 4.19
C PRO A 70 -13.51 -4.08 4.67
N GLU A 71 -12.95 -4.84 3.72
CA GLU A 71 -12.05 -5.95 4.00
C GLU A 71 -10.61 -5.57 3.66
N TYR A 72 -9.90 -5.00 4.63
CA TYR A 72 -8.57 -4.43 4.45
C TYR A 72 -7.59 -5.36 3.71
N ALA A 73 -7.61 -6.67 3.99
CA ALA A 73 -6.75 -7.65 3.34
C ALA A 73 -6.92 -7.72 1.81
N LYS A 74 -8.10 -7.39 1.30
CA LYS A 74 -8.38 -7.38 -0.15
C LYS A 74 -7.66 -6.28 -0.93
N LEU A 75 -7.12 -5.28 -0.25
CA LEU A 75 -6.26 -4.27 -0.87
C LEU A 75 -4.90 -4.83 -1.31
N PHE A 76 -4.52 -6.01 -0.80
CA PHE A 76 -3.18 -6.58 -0.94
C PHE A 76 -3.15 -7.98 -1.57
N ASN A 77 -4.27 -8.47 -2.08
CA ASN A 77 -4.36 -9.76 -2.77
C ASN A 77 -4.20 -9.61 -4.30
N ALA A 78 -4.20 -10.74 -5.03
CA ALA A 78 -4.09 -10.75 -6.49
C ALA A 78 -5.22 -10.00 -7.20
N ASP A 79 -6.38 -9.89 -6.55
CA ASP A 79 -7.57 -9.21 -7.06
C ASP A 79 -7.67 -7.73 -6.62
N ASN A 80 -6.62 -7.15 -6.08
CA ASN A 80 -6.64 -5.78 -5.55
C ASN A 80 -7.03 -4.72 -6.60
N HIS A 81 -6.79 -4.98 -7.88
CA HIS A 81 -7.22 -4.12 -8.99
C HIS A 81 -8.73 -3.91 -9.06
N LYS A 82 -9.53 -4.79 -8.43
CA LYS A 82 -11.00 -4.66 -8.32
C LYS A 82 -11.43 -3.63 -7.28
N ARG A 83 -10.52 -3.11 -6.44
CA ARG A 83 -10.79 -2.14 -5.35
C ARG A 83 -10.84 -0.70 -5.84
N THR A 84 -11.54 -0.47 -6.94
CA THR A 84 -11.72 0.85 -7.57
C THR A 84 -12.55 1.82 -6.71
N ASN A 85 -13.19 1.32 -5.65
CA ASN A 85 -13.87 2.12 -4.64
C ASN A 85 -12.88 2.94 -3.78
N GLU A 86 -11.68 2.42 -3.50
CA GLU A 86 -10.68 3.07 -2.65
C GLU A 86 -9.45 3.57 -3.42
N ILE A 87 -8.97 2.79 -4.40
CA ILE A 87 -7.73 3.11 -5.11
C ILE A 87 -7.93 4.30 -6.05
N ILE A 88 -7.20 5.38 -5.80
CA ILE A 88 -7.30 6.64 -6.57
C ILE A 88 -6.48 6.58 -7.86
N LEU A 89 -5.22 6.12 -7.78
CA LEU A 89 -4.33 5.97 -8.93
C LEU A 89 -3.47 4.73 -8.73
N PRO A 90 -3.79 3.62 -9.40
CA PRO A 90 -2.96 2.43 -9.35
C PRO A 90 -1.76 2.54 -10.29
N LEU A 91 -0.63 1.97 -9.89
CA LEU A 91 0.44 1.57 -10.79
C LEU A 91 0.18 0.12 -11.18
N THR A 92 -0.37 -0.08 -12.37
CA THR A 92 -0.80 -1.40 -12.83
C THR A 92 0.39 -2.28 -13.20
N VAL A 93 0.35 -3.52 -12.71
CA VAL A 93 1.32 -4.57 -13.04
C VAL A 93 0.53 -5.78 -13.51
N ASP A 94 0.94 -6.37 -14.61
CA ASP A 94 0.37 -7.62 -15.14
C ASP A 94 1.48 -8.63 -15.47
N ALA A 95 1.12 -9.92 -15.52
CA ALA A 95 2.07 -11.00 -15.69
C ALA A 95 2.63 -11.13 -17.13
N GLU A 96 2.04 -10.45 -18.10
CA GLU A 96 2.44 -10.56 -19.51
C GLU A 96 3.33 -9.40 -19.96
N HIS A 97 2.97 -8.16 -19.61
CA HIS A 97 3.60 -6.95 -20.13
C HIS A 97 4.56 -6.27 -19.17
N THR A 98 4.39 -6.49 -17.85
CA THR A 98 5.17 -5.82 -16.81
C THR A 98 5.91 -6.81 -15.89
N VAL A 99 6.33 -7.95 -16.43
CA VAL A 99 7.03 -9.01 -15.70
C VAL A 99 8.36 -8.49 -15.15
N SER A 100 8.55 -8.61 -13.84
CA SER A 100 9.85 -8.35 -13.20
C SER A 100 9.97 -9.15 -11.90
N TRP A 101 11.20 -9.32 -11.41
CA TRP A 101 11.48 -9.90 -10.09
C TRP A 101 11.24 -8.91 -8.95
N GLY A 102 10.89 -7.67 -9.26
CA GLY A 102 10.52 -6.64 -8.30
C GLY A 102 9.01 -6.59 -8.02
N ALA A 103 8.55 -5.46 -7.50
CA ALA A 103 7.16 -5.17 -7.20
C ALA A 103 6.51 -6.25 -6.31
N THR A 104 5.31 -6.70 -6.65
CA THR A 104 4.54 -7.63 -5.82
C THR A 104 5.20 -8.99 -5.64
N THR A 105 5.87 -9.54 -6.66
CA THR A 105 6.63 -10.80 -6.52
C THR A 105 7.69 -10.69 -5.44
N TYR A 106 8.48 -9.62 -5.44
CA TYR A 106 9.50 -9.36 -4.44
C TYR A 106 8.91 -9.23 -3.03
N ILE A 107 7.79 -8.52 -2.91
CA ILE A 107 7.13 -8.32 -1.62
C ILE A 107 6.58 -9.63 -1.09
N ILE A 108 5.76 -10.34 -1.87
CA ILE A 108 5.09 -11.58 -1.41
C ILE A 108 6.12 -12.66 -1.07
N CYS A 109 7.09 -12.93 -1.95
CA CYS A 109 8.12 -13.92 -1.64
C CYS A 109 9.01 -13.48 -0.47
N GLY A 110 9.24 -12.18 -0.30
CA GLY A 110 10.02 -11.63 0.81
C GLY A 110 9.33 -11.75 2.17
N GLU A 111 8.01 -11.75 2.21
CA GLU A 111 7.18 -11.92 3.41
C GLU A 111 7.06 -13.38 3.84
N VAL A 112 7.48 -14.32 3.02
CA VAL A 112 7.37 -15.75 3.29
C VAL A 112 8.74 -16.35 3.60
N SER A 113 8.83 -17.12 4.69
CA SER A 113 10.03 -17.86 5.07
C SER A 113 10.35 -18.97 4.06
N ASN A 114 11.63 -19.23 3.86
CA ASN A 114 12.09 -20.41 3.10
C ASN A 114 12.58 -21.55 4.01
N THR A 115 12.57 -21.35 5.33
CA THR A 115 13.09 -22.30 6.33
C THR A 115 12.05 -22.69 7.37
N SER A 116 10.93 -21.97 7.50
CA SER A 116 9.91 -22.26 8.51
C SER A 116 9.15 -23.53 8.24
N ASP A 117 8.93 -24.33 9.29
CA ASP A 117 8.01 -25.47 9.26
C ASP A 117 6.53 -25.06 9.32
N TYR A 118 6.24 -23.84 9.77
CA TYR A 118 4.90 -23.34 10.03
C TYR A 118 4.37 -22.47 8.88
N GLN A 119 5.17 -21.52 8.37
CA GLN A 119 4.78 -20.67 7.26
C GLN A 119 5.09 -21.37 5.92
N LYS A 120 4.06 -21.63 5.13
CA LYS A 120 4.19 -22.34 3.85
C LYS A 120 3.88 -21.39 2.67
N PRO A 121 4.74 -21.36 1.63
CA PRO A 121 4.55 -20.47 0.47
C PRO A 121 3.20 -20.61 -0.22
N GLU A 122 2.66 -21.83 -0.29
CA GLU A 122 1.39 -22.11 -0.94
C GLU A 122 0.21 -21.38 -0.27
N ALA A 123 0.30 -21.15 1.04
CA ALA A 123 -0.72 -20.38 1.78
C ALA A 123 -0.80 -18.91 1.36
N TYR A 124 0.23 -18.43 0.65
CA TYR A 124 0.31 -17.06 0.12
C TYR A 124 0.21 -17.01 -1.42
N GLY A 125 -0.12 -18.16 -2.05
CA GLY A 125 -0.24 -18.28 -3.51
C GLY A 125 1.09 -18.17 -4.26
N VAL A 126 2.23 -18.52 -3.61
CA VAL A 126 3.56 -18.55 -4.22
C VAL A 126 4.22 -19.93 -4.06
N THR A 127 5.23 -20.19 -4.87
CA THR A 127 5.93 -21.50 -4.87
C THR A 127 7.17 -21.52 -3.97
N GLN A 128 7.62 -20.35 -3.52
CA GLN A 128 8.83 -20.23 -2.68
C GLN A 128 8.78 -18.97 -1.82
N GLY A 129 9.40 -19.02 -0.65
CA GLY A 129 9.70 -17.87 0.18
C GLY A 129 11.15 -17.43 0.03
N TRP A 130 11.43 -16.16 0.34
CA TRP A 130 12.79 -15.60 0.39
C TRP A 130 13.18 -15.13 1.79
N GLY A 131 12.24 -15.04 2.72
CA GLY A 131 12.49 -14.75 4.13
C GLY A 131 13.10 -13.39 4.42
N MET A 132 12.75 -12.34 3.67
CA MET A 132 13.45 -11.06 3.71
C MET A 132 12.80 -10.03 4.63
N PHE A 133 11.47 -9.97 4.69
CA PHE A 133 10.74 -8.89 5.36
C PHE A 133 10.25 -9.30 6.73
N ARG A 134 11.10 -9.10 7.72
CA ARG A 134 10.80 -9.34 9.13
C ARG A 134 10.87 -8.07 9.93
N ILE A 135 10.08 -8.02 10.99
CA ILE A 135 9.95 -6.88 11.87
C ILE A 135 10.11 -7.30 13.33
N ARG A 136 10.62 -6.43 14.16
CA ARG A 136 10.72 -6.67 15.60
C ARG A 136 9.34 -6.67 16.25
N GLY A 137 9.17 -7.51 17.27
CA GLY A 137 7.89 -7.70 17.96
C GLY A 137 7.31 -6.46 18.63
N GLU A 138 8.10 -5.41 18.85
CA GLU A 138 7.60 -4.14 19.36
C GLU A 138 6.60 -3.46 18.39
N VAL A 139 6.73 -3.68 17.09
CA VAL A 139 5.82 -3.06 16.11
C VAL A 139 4.45 -3.76 16.10
N PRO A 140 4.35 -5.10 15.99
CA PRO A 140 3.07 -5.80 16.18
C PRO A 140 2.38 -5.46 17.51
N ALA A 141 3.14 -5.25 18.58
CA ALA A 141 2.61 -4.88 19.90
C ALA A 141 1.92 -3.49 19.94
N LEU A 142 2.09 -2.66 18.91
CA LEU A 142 1.38 -1.38 18.80
C LEU A 142 -0.06 -1.52 18.28
N PHE A 143 -0.41 -2.69 17.76
CA PHE A 143 -1.74 -2.97 17.23
C PHE A 143 -2.64 -3.52 18.34
N GLU A 144 -3.89 -3.08 18.37
CA GLU A 144 -4.91 -3.69 19.21
C GLU A 144 -5.29 -5.07 18.67
N THR A 145 -5.70 -5.99 19.57
CA THR A 145 -6.02 -7.38 19.21
C THR A 145 -7.12 -7.51 18.14
N ALA A 146 -8.01 -6.52 18.03
CA ALA A 146 -9.08 -6.50 17.04
C ALA A 146 -8.72 -5.75 15.75
N ASP A 147 -7.50 -5.23 15.63
CA ASP A 147 -7.09 -4.49 14.45
C ASP A 147 -6.75 -5.44 13.30
N GLY A 148 -7.62 -5.50 12.28
CA GLY A 148 -7.43 -6.34 11.09
C GLY A 148 -6.21 -5.98 10.22
N ARG A 149 -5.50 -4.89 10.55
CA ARG A 149 -4.24 -4.49 9.89
C ARG A 149 -3.01 -5.14 10.53
N ALA A 150 -3.19 -5.82 11.68
CA ALA A 150 -2.12 -6.55 12.37
C ALA A 150 -1.80 -7.88 11.65
N MET A 151 -1.31 -7.79 10.43
CA MET A 151 -1.04 -8.93 9.54
C MET A 151 0.42 -9.36 9.71
N PHE A 152 0.67 -10.16 10.75
CA PHE A 152 2.00 -10.64 11.12
C PHE A 152 1.98 -12.14 11.39
N PHE A 153 2.92 -12.87 10.79
CA PHE A 153 3.16 -14.26 11.10
C PHE A 153 4.12 -14.38 12.28
N THR A 154 3.67 -15.03 13.35
CA THR A 154 4.39 -15.11 14.62
C THR A 154 4.70 -16.53 15.07
N GLU A 155 4.06 -17.56 14.48
CA GLU A 155 4.21 -18.95 14.89
C GLU A 155 5.63 -19.46 14.65
N GLY A 156 6.28 -19.98 15.71
CA GLY A 156 7.67 -20.42 15.64
C GLY A 156 8.70 -19.31 15.55
N GLN A 157 8.31 -18.04 15.67
CA GLN A 157 9.17 -16.88 15.53
C GLN A 157 9.50 -16.25 16.90
N SER A 158 10.75 -15.81 17.05
CA SER A 158 11.14 -14.92 18.15
C SER A 158 10.67 -13.48 17.85
N GLN A 159 10.20 -12.77 18.87
CA GLN A 159 9.91 -11.33 18.73
C GLN A 159 11.17 -10.47 18.53
N TYR A 160 12.34 -11.00 18.85
CA TYR A 160 13.62 -10.30 18.73
C TYR A 160 14.25 -10.56 17.37
N LEU A 161 14.95 -9.58 16.85
CA LEU A 161 15.72 -9.67 15.60
C LEU A 161 17.22 -9.55 15.94
N ASP A 162 17.71 -10.51 16.72
CA ASP A 162 19.08 -10.49 17.25
C ASP A 162 20.09 -11.08 16.23
N VAL A 163 19.65 -12.04 15.43
CA VAL A 163 20.46 -12.67 14.39
C VAL A 163 19.73 -12.49 13.05
N ILE A 164 20.27 -11.64 12.19
CA ILE A 164 19.54 -11.15 11.01
C ILE A 164 19.40 -12.20 9.90
N ASP A 165 20.31 -13.14 9.81
CA ASP A 165 20.32 -14.26 8.86
C ASP A 165 19.53 -15.49 9.37
N ASP A 166 19.14 -15.51 10.63
CA ASP A 166 18.26 -16.52 11.18
C ASP A 166 16.78 -16.10 10.99
N GLN A 167 16.09 -16.80 10.10
CA GLN A 167 14.70 -16.48 9.77
C GLN A 167 13.70 -16.79 10.89
N SER A 168 14.10 -17.46 11.97
CA SER A 168 13.27 -17.60 13.17
C SER A 168 13.26 -16.36 14.06
N ASN A 169 14.11 -15.38 13.75
CA ASN A 169 14.21 -14.11 14.47
C ASN A 169 13.37 -13.01 13.80
N GLY A 170 12.57 -12.32 14.59
CA GLY A 170 11.58 -11.33 14.14
C GLY A 170 10.31 -11.97 13.57
N TYR A 171 9.25 -11.19 13.41
CA TYR A 171 7.99 -11.61 12.83
C TYR A 171 7.93 -11.27 11.34
N PHE A 172 7.39 -12.17 10.50
CA PHE A 172 7.14 -11.84 9.11
C PHE A 172 5.92 -10.92 9.01
N VAL A 173 6.00 -9.96 8.09
CA VAL A 173 4.84 -9.18 7.66
C VAL A 173 4.15 -10.02 6.59
N GLU A 174 2.85 -10.30 6.73
CA GLU A 174 2.10 -11.15 5.80
C GLU A 174 0.94 -10.39 5.15
N GLN A 175 1.23 -9.17 4.74
CA GLN A 175 0.21 -8.27 4.21
C GLN A 175 -0.17 -8.61 2.77
N TRP A 176 0.79 -9.00 1.94
CA TRP A 176 0.58 -9.24 0.52
C TRP A 176 0.44 -10.73 0.20
N THR A 177 -0.50 -11.07 -0.67
CA THR A 177 -0.68 -12.44 -1.14
C THR A 177 -0.94 -12.48 -2.64
N ASN A 178 -0.63 -13.62 -3.28
CA ASN A 178 -1.02 -13.91 -4.66
C ASN A 178 -2.31 -14.73 -4.72
N LEU A 179 -3.08 -14.76 -3.64
CA LEU A 179 -4.40 -15.38 -3.61
C LEU A 179 -5.43 -14.45 -4.22
N THR A 180 -6.47 -15.03 -4.82
CA THR A 180 -7.64 -14.29 -5.31
C THR A 180 -8.63 -14.03 -4.18
N ASP A 181 -9.74 -13.35 -4.48
CA ASP A 181 -10.87 -13.18 -3.52
C ASP A 181 -11.52 -14.52 -3.12
N ALA A 182 -11.27 -15.56 -3.89
CA ALA A 182 -11.81 -16.91 -3.64
C ALA A 182 -10.78 -17.88 -2.99
N GLY A 183 -9.55 -17.44 -2.81
CA GLY A 183 -8.41 -18.20 -2.31
C GLY A 183 -7.40 -18.57 -3.37
#